data_ebb292d83390337983870291b4b18e96
#
_entry.id   ebb292d83390337983870291b4b18e96
#
_cell.length_a   1.000
_cell.length_b   1.000
_cell.length_c   1.000
_cell.angle_alpha   90.00
_cell.angle_beta   90.00
_cell.angle_gamma   90.00
#
_symmetry.space_group_name_H-M   'P 1'
#
loop_
_entity.id
_entity.type
_entity.pdbx_description
1 polymer ?
#
loop_
_entity_poly.entity_id
_entity_poly.type
_entity_poly.pdbx_seq_one_letter_code
_entity_poly.pdbx_strand_id
1 'polypeptide(L)'
;MLYLCGGKILRVKRILDIIKDWMLPIAIVLGIVSYLILHFIPVLHENVEPWFSVFAKDVQPVFVATMLFLQFNKISPHDLKIKRWHFALLAFQLVSFAAMALLAAGLPEGDWKILAESAMLCFVCPTAAAAGVITDKLGGSLSDTVTYVVMINVAATIFIPLAIPVVKDTGDMTFIQYVLAISKRIFPLLVLPLLLAWAIRYGWRKLQRKLMRYTHWAFYFWGISLCLSIYLATRATVTSGISLWIGIAIAAISLAACMLQFWFGHHVAGSGSRSDSITAGQALGQKNSGFLIWVGYSFLTPVTSVAGGLYSIWQNLVNSLELFQAKKHKTA
;
A
#
# COMPACT_ATOMS: atom_id res chain seq x y z
N MET A 1 -14.18 -41.37 18.95
CA MET A 1 -14.45 -40.47 17.80
C MET A 1 -14.13 -38.96 18.09
N LEU A 2 -14.28 -38.48 19.30
CA LEU A 2 -13.98 -37.10 19.73
C LEU A 2 -12.48 -36.73 19.72
N TYR A 3 -11.56 -37.66 19.99
CA TYR A 3 -10.11 -37.41 20.00
C TYR A 3 -9.50 -37.18 18.60
N LEU A 4 -10.09 -37.73 17.53
CA LEU A 4 -9.63 -37.53 16.14
C LEU A 4 -10.05 -36.16 15.56
N CYS A 5 -11.16 -35.59 16.02
CA CYS A 5 -11.59 -34.25 15.64
C CYS A 5 -10.69 -33.16 16.27
N GLY A 6 -10.29 -33.30 17.54
CA GLY A 6 -9.42 -32.32 18.22
C GLY A 6 -8.03 -32.21 17.58
N GLY A 7 -7.43 -33.32 17.18
CA GLY A 7 -6.13 -33.32 16.50
C GLY A 7 -6.14 -32.67 15.09
N LYS A 8 -7.24 -32.86 14.33
CA LYS A 8 -7.41 -32.18 13.01
C LYS A 8 -7.62 -30.68 13.18
N ILE A 9 -8.43 -30.26 14.14
CA ILE A 9 -8.69 -28.84 14.43
C ILE A 9 -7.41 -28.13 14.87
N LEU A 10 -6.61 -28.75 15.74
CA LEU A 10 -5.31 -28.21 16.18
C LEU A 10 -4.30 -28.11 15.02
N ARG A 11 -4.25 -29.10 14.12
CA ARG A 11 -3.40 -29.04 12.92
C ARG A 11 -3.84 -27.93 11.95
N VAL A 12 -5.13 -27.80 11.70
CA VAL A 12 -5.65 -26.71 10.83
C VAL A 12 -5.36 -25.35 11.44
N LYS A 13 -5.56 -25.18 12.75
CA LYS A 13 -5.24 -23.92 13.44
C LYS A 13 -3.75 -23.58 13.33
N ARG A 14 -2.86 -24.56 13.56
CA ARG A 14 -1.41 -24.40 13.44
C ARG A 14 -0.98 -24.03 12.02
N ILE A 15 -1.57 -24.64 11.00
CA ILE A 15 -1.31 -24.30 9.58
C ILE A 15 -1.79 -22.88 9.29
N LEU A 16 -2.97 -22.48 9.74
CA LEU A 16 -3.48 -21.12 9.58
C LEU A 16 -2.60 -20.09 10.29
N ASP A 17 -2.07 -20.39 11.45
CA ASP A 17 -1.16 -19.51 12.17
C ASP A 17 0.18 -19.38 11.43
N ILE A 18 0.73 -20.48 10.91
CA ILE A 18 1.93 -20.45 10.05
C ILE A 18 1.67 -19.64 8.78
N ILE A 19 0.54 -19.84 8.10
CA ILE A 19 0.19 -19.04 6.90
C ILE A 19 0.10 -17.56 7.24
N LYS A 20 -0.45 -17.20 8.41
CA LYS A 20 -0.52 -15.79 8.84
C LYS A 20 0.87 -15.19 9.12
N ASP A 21 1.73 -15.95 9.77
CA ASP A 21 3.09 -15.49 10.10
C ASP A 21 3.96 -15.34 8.83
N TRP A 22 3.72 -16.19 7.82
CA TRP A 22 4.45 -16.23 6.57
C TRP A 22 3.68 -15.66 5.37
N MET A 23 2.57 -14.94 5.60
CA MET A 23 1.71 -14.42 4.53
C MET A 23 2.47 -13.56 3.53
N LEU A 24 3.38 -12.70 3.98
CA LEU A 24 4.17 -11.84 3.11
C LEU A 24 5.10 -12.65 2.19
N PRO A 25 6.00 -13.51 2.70
CA PRO A 25 6.84 -14.35 1.84
C PRO A 25 6.01 -15.23 0.89
N ILE A 26 4.93 -15.82 1.38
CA ILE A 26 4.04 -16.67 0.58
C ILE A 26 3.42 -15.86 -0.57
N ALA A 27 2.88 -14.67 -0.31
CA ALA A 27 2.28 -13.83 -1.34
C ALA A 27 3.30 -13.37 -2.38
N ILE A 28 4.53 -13.06 -1.97
CA ILE A 28 5.62 -12.70 -2.88
C ILE A 28 5.97 -13.89 -3.79
N VAL A 29 6.21 -15.05 -3.20
CA VAL A 29 6.58 -16.26 -3.96
C VAL A 29 5.45 -16.66 -4.90
N LEU A 30 4.20 -16.69 -4.42
CA LEU A 30 3.04 -17.02 -5.26
C LEU A 30 2.86 -16.03 -6.39
N GLY A 31 3.01 -14.73 -6.15
CA GLY A 31 2.89 -13.71 -7.18
C GLY A 31 3.93 -13.88 -8.30
N ILE A 32 5.21 -14.06 -7.92
CA ILE A 32 6.29 -14.30 -8.86
C ILE A 32 6.08 -15.60 -9.63
N VAL A 33 5.88 -16.71 -8.92
CA VAL A 33 5.75 -18.04 -9.52
C VAL A 33 4.53 -18.13 -10.43
N SER A 34 3.39 -17.55 -10.02
CA SER A 34 2.18 -17.50 -10.87
C SER A 34 2.46 -16.82 -12.20
N TYR A 35 3.17 -15.67 -12.18
CA TYR A 35 3.52 -15.01 -13.43
C TYR A 35 4.49 -15.85 -14.27
N LEU A 36 5.56 -16.39 -13.68
CA LEU A 36 6.53 -17.20 -14.42
C LEU A 36 5.90 -18.43 -15.05
N ILE A 37 5.00 -19.12 -14.33
CA ILE A 37 4.25 -20.27 -14.86
C ILE A 37 3.39 -19.83 -16.05
N LEU A 38 2.61 -18.76 -15.92
CA LEU A 38 1.75 -18.27 -16.99
C LEU A 38 2.54 -17.76 -18.20
N HIS A 39 3.75 -17.23 -17.99
CA HIS A 39 4.58 -16.66 -19.04
C HIS A 39 5.40 -17.71 -19.80
N PHE A 40 6.02 -18.69 -19.10
CA PHE A 40 6.93 -19.65 -19.72
C PHE A 40 6.25 -20.92 -20.26
N ILE A 41 4.98 -21.19 -19.91
CA ILE A 41 4.23 -22.30 -20.48
C ILE A 41 3.43 -21.80 -21.69
N PRO A 42 3.76 -22.18 -22.95
CA PRO A 42 3.19 -21.57 -24.15
C PRO A 42 1.66 -21.58 -24.18
N VAL A 43 1.04 -22.70 -23.82
CA VAL A 43 -0.43 -22.82 -23.78
C VAL A 43 -1.06 -21.85 -22.78
N LEU A 44 -0.43 -21.62 -21.62
CA LEU A 44 -0.92 -20.69 -20.61
C LEU A 44 -0.64 -19.25 -21.00
N HIS A 45 0.49 -18.98 -21.62
CA HIS A 45 0.87 -17.65 -22.09
C HIS A 45 -0.12 -17.10 -23.13
N GLU A 46 -0.54 -17.93 -24.08
CA GLU A 46 -1.46 -17.51 -25.14
C GLU A 46 -2.90 -17.41 -24.66
N ASN A 47 -3.37 -18.33 -23.80
CA ASN A 47 -4.79 -18.45 -23.47
C ASN A 47 -5.18 -17.90 -22.09
N VAL A 48 -4.27 -17.87 -21.11
CA VAL A 48 -4.59 -17.54 -19.71
C VAL A 48 -3.97 -16.24 -19.27
N GLU A 49 -2.69 -16.00 -19.58
CA GLU A 49 -1.95 -14.84 -19.12
C GLU A 49 -2.61 -13.50 -19.50
N PRO A 50 -3.06 -13.25 -20.74
CA PRO A 50 -3.71 -11.99 -21.11
C PRO A 50 -4.96 -11.71 -20.27
N TRP A 51 -5.83 -12.73 -20.14
CA TRP A 51 -7.04 -12.63 -19.34
C TRP A 51 -6.74 -12.41 -17.86
N PHE A 52 -5.82 -13.20 -17.30
CA PHE A 52 -5.45 -13.10 -15.88
C PHE A 52 -4.81 -11.77 -15.53
N SER A 53 -4.03 -11.20 -16.43
CA SER A 53 -3.42 -9.86 -16.25
C SER A 53 -4.46 -8.75 -16.18
N VAL A 54 -5.47 -8.79 -17.05
CA VAL A 54 -6.60 -7.86 -17.00
C VAL A 54 -7.39 -8.04 -15.72
N PHE A 55 -7.73 -9.28 -15.37
CA PHE A 55 -8.41 -9.62 -14.12
C PHE A 55 -7.64 -9.10 -12.88
N ALA A 56 -6.33 -9.36 -12.80
CA ALA A 56 -5.51 -8.92 -11.68
C ALA A 56 -5.49 -7.40 -11.55
N LYS A 57 -5.41 -6.67 -12.68
CA LYS A 57 -5.43 -5.20 -12.71
C LYS A 57 -6.76 -4.62 -12.23
N ASP A 58 -7.88 -5.23 -12.61
CA ASP A 58 -9.21 -4.70 -12.31
C ASP A 58 -9.68 -5.09 -10.89
N VAL A 59 -9.31 -6.27 -10.41
CA VAL A 59 -9.74 -6.78 -9.10
C VAL A 59 -8.87 -6.27 -7.96
N GLN A 60 -7.59 -6.01 -8.20
CA GLN A 60 -6.66 -5.53 -7.19
C GLN A 60 -7.13 -4.22 -6.50
N PRO A 61 -7.63 -3.19 -7.21
CA PRO A 61 -8.20 -2.00 -6.58
C PRO A 61 -9.41 -2.30 -5.68
N VAL A 62 -10.23 -3.27 -6.03
CA VAL A 62 -11.41 -3.68 -5.23
C VAL A 62 -10.96 -4.23 -3.88
N PHE A 63 -9.90 -5.04 -3.83
CA PHE A 63 -9.32 -5.51 -2.57
C PHE A 63 -8.78 -4.36 -1.73
N VAL A 64 -8.09 -3.39 -2.35
CA VAL A 64 -7.59 -2.19 -1.65
C VAL A 64 -8.76 -1.40 -1.03
N ALA A 65 -9.81 -1.11 -1.80
CA ALA A 65 -11.00 -0.41 -1.31
C ALA A 65 -11.70 -1.18 -0.19
N THR A 66 -11.81 -2.50 -0.33
CA THR A 66 -12.42 -3.37 0.69
C THR A 66 -11.62 -3.36 2.00
N MET A 67 -10.29 -3.41 1.92
CA MET A 67 -9.43 -3.32 3.11
C MET A 67 -9.58 -1.97 3.81
N LEU A 68 -9.58 -0.86 3.06
CA LEU A 68 -9.80 0.47 3.61
C LEU A 68 -11.19 0.58 4.27
N PHE A 69 -12.23 0.06 3.61
CA PHE A 69 -13.58 0.02 4.17
C PHE A 69 -13.64 -0.74 5.50
N LEU A 70 -13.04 -1.93 5.58
CA LEU A 70 -13.01 -2.72 6.81
C LEU A 70 -12.19 -2.03 7.91
N GLN A 71 -11.14 -1.32 7.55
CA GLN A 71 -10.33 -0.54 8.49
C GLN A 71 -11.12 0.65 9.04
N PHE A 72 -11.75 1.43 8.19
CA PHE A 72 -12.52 2.62 8.59
C PHE A 72 -13.77 2.28 9.41
N ASN A 73 -14.33 1.08 9.25
CA ASN A 73 -15.42 0.60 10.12
C ASN A 73 -15.00 0.45 11.59
N LYS A 74 -13.70 0.30 11.89
CA LYS A 74 -13.21 0.16 13.27
C LYS A 74 -13.20 1.49 14.03
N ILE A 75 -13.12 2.63 13.33
CA ILE A 75 -12.84 3.94 13.92
C ILE A 75 -13.97 4.92 13.64
N SER A 76 -14.38 5.64 14.68
CA SER A 76 -15.36 6.72 14.59
C SER A 76 -14.66 8.03 14.20
N PRO A 77 -15.32 8.95 13.46
CA PRO A 77 -14.82 10.30 13.26
C PRO A 77 -14.46 11.03 14.56
N HIS A 78 -15.20 10.75 15.65
CA HIS A 78 -14.93 11.33 16.97
C HIS A 78 -13.63 10.83 17.62
N ASP A 79 -13.12 9.68 17.18
CA ASP A 79 -11.87 9.10 17.68
C ASP A 79 -10.64 9.71 16.98
N LEU A 80 -10.86 10.47 15.88
CA LEU A 80 -9.80 11.11 15.12
C LEU A 80 -9.27 12.34 15.85
N LYS A 81 -8.06 12.27 16.37
CA LYS A 81 -7.40 13.38 17.06
C LYS A 81 -6.21 13.86 16.23
N ILE A 82 -6.35 15.05 15.66
CA ILE A 82 -5.30 15.65 14.86
C ILE A 82 -4.24 16.25 15.79
N LYS A 83 -2.99 15.82 15.67
CA LYS A 83 -1.83 16.35 16.37
C LYS A 83 -0.97 17.19 15.41
N ARG A 84 -0.12 18.07 15.94
CA ARG A 84 0.75 18.94 15.12
C ARG A 84 1.67 18.13 14.19
N TRP A 85 2.20 17.02 14.66
CA TRP A 85 3.08 16.18 13.86
C TRP A 85 2.40 15.52 12.65
N HIS A 86 1.06 15.31 12.66
CA HIS A 86 0.34 14.86 11.49
C HIS A 86 0.51 15.83 10.29
N PHE A 87 0.43 17.14 10.56
CA PHE A 87 0.65 18.14 9.51
C PHE A 87 2.09 18.15 9.03
N ALA A 88 3.07 17.93 9.92
CA ALA A 88 4.47 17.84 9.52
C ALA A 88 4.74 16.63 8.64
N LEU A 89 4.15 15.45 8.96
CA LEU A 89 4.23 14.26 8.11
C LEU A 89 3.58 14.52 6.74
N LEU A 90 2.38 15.12 6.74
CA LEU A 90 1.65 15.43 5.51
C LEU A 90 2.44 16.41 4.64
N ALA A 91 2.98 17.48 5.22
CA ALA A 91 3.80 18.46 4.52
C ALA A 91 5.06 17.81 3.93
N PHE A 92 5.80 17.01 4.71
CA PHE A 92 6.96 16.26 4.22
C PHE A 92 6.59 15.37 3.04
N GLN A 93 5.52 14.61 3.15
CA GLN A 93 5.08 13.68 2.12
C GLN A 93 4.69 14.42 0.83
N LEU A 94 3.89 15.49 0.93
CA LEU A 94 3.42 16.26 -0.21
C LEU A 94 4.53 17.09 -0.86
N VAL A 95 5.44 17.68 -0.07
CA VAL A 95 6.59 18.43 -0.61
C VAL A 95 7.55 17.49 -1.34
N SER A 96 7.87 16.34 -0.73
CA SER A 96 8.72 15.34 -1.38
C SER A 96 8.09 14.80 -2.67
N PHE A 97 6.79 14.54 -2.64
CA PHE A 97 6.03 14.15 -3.82
C PHE A 97 6.08 15.21 -4.92
N ALA A 98 5.77 16.48 -4.59
CA ALA A 98 5.77 17.57 -5.55
C ALA A 98 7.17 17.81 -6.14
N ALA A 99 8.22 17.74 -5.32
CA ALA A 99 9.59 17.85 -5.78
C ALA A 99 9.95 16.77 -6.81
N MET A 100 9.57 15.50 -6.53
CA MET A 100 9.82 14.41 -7.48
C MET A 100 8.94 14.49 -8.72
N ALA A 101 7.69 14.96 -8.60
CA ALA A 101 6.82 15.21 -9.75
C ALA A 101 7.39 16.30 -10.69
N LEU A 102 7.85 17.42 -10.12
CA LEU A 102 8.49 18.50 -10.89
C LEU A 102 9.79 18.02 -11.54
N LEU A 103 10.60 17.23 -10.82
CA LEU A 103 11.80 16.61 -11.38
C LEU A 103 11.43 15.71 -12.58
N ALA A 104 10.46 14.81 -12.41
CA ALA A 104 10.01 13.92 -13.48
C ALA A 104 9.46 14.69 -14.69
N ALA A 105 8.72 15.78 -14.47
CA ALA A 105 8.18 16.62 -15.52
C ALA A 105 9.28 17.36 -16.33
N GLY A 106 10.39 17.71 -15.68
CA GLY A 106 11.53 18.37 -16.33
C GLY A 106 12.49 17.43 -17.08
N LEU A 107 12.32 16.10 -16.92
CA LEU A 107 13.19 15.11 -17.55
C LEU A 107 12.61 14.63 -18.89
N PRO A 108 13.46 14.37 -19.90
CA PRO A 108 13.02 13.71 -21.13
C PRO A 108 12.59 12.27 -20.85
N GLU A 109 11.77 11.69 -21.75
CA GLU A 109 11.41 10.28 -21.66
C GLU A 109 12.65 9.39 -21.64
N GLY A 110 12.70 8.48 -20.69
CA GLY A 110 13.83 7.57 -20.50
C GLY A 110 14.04 7.17 -19.04
N ASP A 111 15.18 6.54 -18.77
CA ASP A 111 15.51 5.91 -17.51
C ASP A 111 15.43 6.86 -16.30
N TRP A 112 15.98 8.08 -16.44
CA TRP A 112 15.97 9.07 -15.36
C TRP A 112 14.57 9.53 -14.97
N LYS A 113 13.68 9.66 -15.96
CA LYS A 113 12.27 9.99 -15.72
C LYS A 113 11.57 8.85 -14.98
N ILE A 114 11.80 7.60 -15.39
CA ILE A 114 11.28 6.41 -14.70
C ILE A 114 11.73 6.38 -13.24
N LEU A 115 12.99 6.71 -12.96
CA LEU A 115 13.51 6.76 -11.59
C LEU A 115 12.85 7.87 -10.77
N ALA A 116 12.67 9.06 -11.34
CA ALA A 116 11.98 10.17 -10.68
C ALA A 116 10.49 9.86 -10.43
N GLU A 117 9.79 9.26 -11.41
CA GLU A 117 8.41 8.77 -11.25
C GLU A 117 8.31 7.70 -10.16
N SER A 118 9.28 6.79 -10.08
CA SER A 118 9.34 5.75 -9.05
C SER A 118 9.48 6.35 -7.65
N ALA A 119 10.35 7.35 -7.48
CA ALA A 119 10.48 8.10 -6.24
C ALA A 119 9.20 8.87 -5.90
N MET A 120 8.62 9.56 -6.89
CA MET A 120 7.35 10.28 -6.76
C MET A 120 6.25 9.39 -6.20
N LEU A 121 6.09 8.19 -6.75
CA LEU A 121 5.10 7.23 -6.29
C LEU A 121 5.35 6.78 -4.84
N CYS A 122 6.61 6.52 -4.47
CA CYS A 122 6.97 6.12 -3.10
C CYS A 122 6.58 7.18 -2.06
N PHE A 123 6.60 8.47 -2.42
CA PHE A 123 6.22 9.54 -1.50
C PHE A 123 4.71 9.78 -1.46
N VAL A 124 4.00 9.78 -2.59
CA VAL A 124 2.56 10.13 -2.61
C VAL A 124 1.67 9.01 -2.08
N CYS A 125 2.15 7.77 -2.10
CA CYS A 125 1.34 6.63 -1.74
C CYS A 125 0.75 6.77 -0.32
N PRO A 126 -0.56 6.58 -0.15
CA PRO A 126 -1.20 6.61 1.15
C PRO A 126 -0.66 5.53 2.09
N THR A 127 -0.85 5.75 3.38
CA THR A 127 -0.46 4.79 4.41
C THR A 127 -1.23 3.47 4.26
N ALA A 128 -0.53 2.36 4.51
CA ALA A 128 -1.12 1.03 4.45
C ALA A 128 -2.25 0.84 5.48
N ALA A 129 -3.31 0.12 5.09
CA ALA A 129 -4.37 -0.26 6.02
C ALA A 129 -3.85 -1.09 7.22
N ALA A 130 -2.76 -1.84 7.03
CA ALA A 130 -2.16 -2.65 8.09
C ALA A 130 -1.35 -1.82 9.11
N ALA A 131 -0.98 -0.57 8.79
CA ALA A 131 -0.12 0.27 9.63
C ALA A 131 -0.65 0.41 11.07
N GLY A 132 -1.96 0.64 11.24
CA GLY A 132 -2.55 0.77 12.56
C GLY A 132 -2.37 -0.47 13.45
N VAL A 133 -2.46 -1.68 12.87
CA VAL A 133 -2.27 -2.94 13.61
C VAL A 133 -0.82 -3.14 14.03
N ILE A 134 0.12 -2.79 13.16
CA ILE A 134 1.56 -2.86 13.47
C ILE A 134 1.90 -1.83 14.55
N THR A 135 1.42 -0.60 14.39
CA THR A 135 1.60 0.48 15.38
C THR A 135 1.13 0.07 16.78
N ASP A 136 -0.06 -0.52 16.89
CA ASP A 136 -0.61 -0.99 18.16
C ASP A 136 0.27 -2.09 18.79
N LYS A 137 0.72 -3.06 18.00
CA LYS A 137 1.64 -4.11 18.46
C LYS A 137 2.98 -3.56 18.98
N LEU A 138 3.46 -2.46 18.41
CA LEU A 138 4.68 -1.76 18.81
C LEU A 138 4.50 -0.86 20.05
N GLY A 139 3.24 -0.63 20.48
CA GLY A 139 2.90 0.24 21.60
C GLY A 139 2.66 1.70 21.20
N GLY A 140 2.37 1.95 19.92
CA GLY A 140 1.90 3.21 19.40
C GLY A 140 0.37 3.35 19.46
N SER A 141 -0.16 4.45 18.91
CA SER A 141 -1.59 4.78 18.90
C SER A 141 -2.25 4.36 17.57
N LEU A 142 -3.16 3.38 17.63
CA LEU A 142 -4.01 2.99 16.49
C LEU A 142 -4.83 4.17 15.98
N SER A 143 -5.46 4.94 16.90
CA SER A 143 -6.32 6.07 16.54
C SER A 143 -5.56 7.16 15.78
N ASP A 144 -4.37 7.53 16.26
CA ASP A 144 -3.56 8.56 15.61
C ASP A 144 -3.04 8.08 14.26
N THR A 145 -2.64 6.80 14.13
CA THR A 145 -2.27 6.20 12.84
C THR A 145 -3.42 6.31 11.83
N VAL A 146 -4.65 5.97 12.24
CA VAL A 146 -5.80 6.05 11.34
C VAL A 146 -6.20 7.48 11.04
N THR A 147 -5.99 8.41 11.98
CA THR A 147 -6.13 9.85 11.70
C THR A 147 -5.25 10.25 10.51
N TYR A 148 -3.98 9.84 10.53
CA TYR A 148 -3.08 10.11 9.41
C TYR A 148 -3.49 9.38 8.12
N VAL A 149 -3.95 8.13 8.22
CA VAL A 149 -4.48 7.38 7.06
C VAL A 149 -5.62 8.15 6.38
N VAL A 150 -6.55 8.70 7.15
CA VAL A 150 -7.65 9.52 6.59
C VAL A 150 -7.10 10.77 5.91
N MET A 151 -6.21 11.51 6.58
CA MET A 151 -5.62 12.74 6.04
C MET A 151 -4.89 12.49 4.73
N ILE A 152 -4.04 11.47 4.66
CA ILE A 152 -3.26 11.19 3.46
C ILE A 152 -4.09 10.60 2.33
N ASN A 153 -5.15 9.82 2.62
CA ASN A 153 -6.05 9.34 1.57
C ASN A 153 -6.79 10.51 0.90
N VAL A 154 -7.27 11.48 1.69
CA VAL A 154 -7.91 12.69 1.15
C VAL A 154 -6.90 13.50 0.33
N ALA A 155 -5.70 13.73 0.87
CA ALA A 155 -4.65 14.46 0.16
C ALA A 155 -4.25 13.76 -1.15
N ALA A 156 -3.99 12.46 -1.13
CA ALA A 156 -3.63 11.69 -2.32
C ALA A 156 -4.72 11.74 -3.40
N THR A 157 -6.00 11.74 -3.00
CA THR A 157 -7.13 11.85 -3.93
C THR A 157 -7.15 13.18 -4.69
N ILE A 158 -6.57 14.22 -4.11
CA ILE A 158 -6.45 15.56 -4.73
C ILE A 158 -5.14 15.68 -5.51
N PHE A 159 -4.03 15.37 -4.87
CA PHE A 159 -2.70 15.67 -5.40
C PHE A 159 -2.24 14.72 -6.51
N ILE A 160 -2.63 13.44 -6.47
CA ILE A 160 -2.26 12.49 -7.54
C ILE A 160 -2.88 12.90 -8.90
N PRO A 161 -4.21 13.16 -8.99
CA PRO A 161 -4.79 13.61 -10.25
C PRO A 161 -4.21 14.91 -10.79
N LEU A 162 -3.78 15.81 -9.91
CA LEU A 162 -3.18 17.08 -10.31
C LEU A 162 -1.74 16.92 -10.82
N ALA A 163 -0.98 15.99 -10.25
CA ALA A 163 0.43 15.81 -10.60
C ALA A 163 0.64 14.95 -11.86
N ILE A 164 -0.15 13.91 -12.06
CA ILE A 164 0.07 12.98 -13.18
C ILE A 164 0.02 13.68 -14.55
N PRO A 165 -0.94 14.60 -14.85
CA PRO A 165 -0.95 15.33 -16.12
C PRO A 165 0.22 16.31 -16.30
N VAL A 166 0.93 16.66 -15.23
CA VAL A 166 2.16 17.47 -15.30
C VAL A 166 3.35 16.61 -15.70
N VAL A 167 3.35 15.35 -15.29
CA VAL A 167 4.46 14.40 -15.52
C VAL A 167 4.30 13.65 -16.85
N LYS A 168 3.06 13.34 -17.24
CA LYS A 168 2.73 12.56 -18.43
C LYS A 168 2.07 13.41 -19.50
N ASP A 169 2.42 13.11 -20.76
CA ASP A 169 1.69 13.65 -21.88
C ASP A 169 0.21 13.24 -21.81
N THR A 170 -0.66 14.22 -21.91
CA THR A 170 -2.11 14.04 -21.84
C THR A 170 -2.74 13.69 -23.20
N GLY A 171 -1.93 13.65 -24.28
CA GLY A 171 -2.40 13.45 -25.64
C GLY A 171 -3.42 14.52 -26.04
N ASP A 172 -4.54 14.10 -26.59
CA ASP A 172 -5.62 15.02 -27.04
C ASP A 172 -6.50 15.57 -25.90
N MET A 173 -6.28 15.12 -24.66
CA MET A 173 -7.06 15.57 -23.50
C MET A 173 -6.55 16.88 -22.93
N THR A 174 -7.45 17.78 -22.58
CA THR A 174 -7.06 18.96 -21.78
C THR A 174 -6.63 18.53 -20.37
N PHE A 175 -5.81 19.37 -19.72
CA PHE A 175 -5.37 19.13 -18.35
C PHE A 175 -6.54 18.79 -17.41
N ILE A 176 -7.63 19.55 -17.46
CA ILE A 176 -8.82 19.36 -16.62
C ILE A 176 -9.51 18.03 -16.93
N GLN A 177 -9.66 17.66 -18.19
CA GLN A 177 -10.25 16.38 -18.58
C GLN A 177 -9.45 15.21 -18.05
N TYR A 178 -8.12 15.29 -18.12
CA TYR A 178 -7.23 14.26 -17.60
C TYR A 178 -7.30 14.16 -16.07
N VAL A 179 -7.28 15.30 -15.36
CA VAL A 179 -7.49 15.36 -13.90
C VAL A 179 -8.81 14.69 -13.50
N LEU A 180 -9.91 15.02 -14.19
CA LEU A 180 -11.23 14.43 -13.90
C LEU A 180 -11.26 12.92 -14.19
N ALA A 181 -10.62 12.46 -15.27
CA ALA A 181 -10.54 11.05 -15.61
C ALA A 181 -9.80 10.24 -14.53
N ILE A 182 -8.68 10.77 -14.01
CA ILE A 182 -7.92 10.15 -12.92
C ILE A 182 -8.72 10.21 -11.61
N SER A 183 -9.32 11.35 -11.29
CA SER A 183 -10.12 11.53 -10.07
C SER A 183 -11.29 10.55 -10.00
N LYS A 184 -11.97 10.29 -11.11
CA LYS A 184 -13.06 9.28 -11.20
C LYS A 184 -12.61 7.87 -10.83
N ARG A 185 -11.33 7.56 -11.00
CA ARG A 185 -10.75 6.25 -10.64
C ARG A 185 -10.20 6.20 -9.22
N ILE A 186 -9.57 7.29 -8.75
CA ILE A 186 -8.91 7.34 -7.42
C ILE A 186 -9.92 7.61 -6.30
N PHE A 187 -10.89 8.51 -6.50
CA PHE A 187 -11.89 8.85 -5.48
C PHE A 187 -12.67 7.64 -4.94
N PRO A 188 -13.23 6.77 -5.80
CA PRO A 188 -13.92 5.56 -5.31
C PRO A 188 -13.01 4.61 -4.54
N LEU A 189 -11.73 4.64 -4.83
CA LEU A 189 -10.76 3.74 -4.21
C LEU A 189 -10.34 4.20 -2.81
N LEU A 190 -10.11 5.49 -2.62
CA LEU A 190 -9.52 6.03 -1.39
C LEU A 190 -10.55 6.68 -0.44
N VAL A 191 -11.53 7.41 -0.98
CA VAL A 191 -12.47 8.22 -0.19
C VAL A 191 -13.81 7.53 -0.02
N LEU A 192 -14.34 6.88 -1.06
CA LEU A 192 -15.65 6.22 -0.96
C LEU A 192 -15.71 5.16 0.15
N PRO A 193 -14.67 4.31 0.41
CA PRO A 193 -14.68 3.37 1.52
C PRO A 193 -14.86 4.04 2.89
N LEU A 194 -14.23 5.22 3.07
CA LEU A 194 -14.37 6.02 4.29
C LEU A 194 -15.81 6.52 4.47
N LEU A 195 -16.35 7.15 3.41
CA LEU A 195 -17.73 7.69 3.44
C LEU A 195 -18.75 6.59 3.68
N LEU A 196 -18.62 5.45 3.01
CA LEU A 196 -19.50 4.29 3.20
C LEU A 196 -19.40 3.71 4.61
N ALA A 197 -18.19 3.57 5.16
CA ALA A 197 -18.00 3.06 6.51
C ALA A 197 -18.69 3.94 7.55
N TRP A 198 -18.55 5.26 7.43
CA TRP A 198 -19.20 6.20 8.34
C TRP A 198 -20.69 6.31 8.11
N ALA A 199 -21.16 6.31 6.86
CA ALA A 199 -22.60 6.28 6.55
C ALA A 199 -23.29 5.06 7.18
N ILE A 200 -22.69 3.87 7.07
CA ILE A 200 -23.21 2.65 7.70
C ILE A 200 -23.15 2.73 9.23
N ARG A 201 -22.07 3.28 9.78
CA ARG A 201 -21.90 3.42 11.24
C ARG A 201 -23.02 4.24 11.87
N TYR A 202 -23.40 5.34 11.25
CA TYR A 202 -24.43 6.24 11.77
C TYR A 202 -25.84 5.89 11.33
N GLY A 203 -26.01 5.44 10.08
CA GLY A 203 -27.32 5.14 9.51
C GLY A 203 -27.82 3.72 9.81
N TRP A 204 -26.89 2.74 9.93
CA TRP A 204 -27.28 1.33 10.03
C TRP A 204 -26.44 0.55 11.04
N ARG A 205 -26.62 0.85 12.31
CA ARG A 205 -25.87 0.27 13.44
C ARG A 205 -25.89 -1.26 13.50
N LYS A 206 -26.97 -1.92 13.05
CA LYS A 206 -27.06 -3.39 13.01
C LYS A 206 -26.08 -3.97 11.99
N LEU A 207 -26.01 -3.35 10.81
CA LEU A 207 -25.05 -3.75 9.75
C LEU A 207 -23.63 -3.48 10.19
N GLN A 208 -23.34 -2.32 10.77
CA GLN A 208 -22.01 -1.97 11.27
C GLN A 208 -21.51 -3.03 12.30
N ARG A 209 -22.34 -3.44 13.27
CA ARG A 209 -21.99 -4.50 14.22
C ARG A 209 -21.73 -5.84 13.56
N LYS A 210 -22.44 -6.17 12.48
CA LYS A 210 -22.21 -7.39 11.69
C LYS A 210 -20.85 -7.28 10.95
N LEU A 211 -20.57 -6.15 10.31
CA LEU A 211 -19.32 -5.91 9.58
C LEU A 211 -18.08 -5.96 10.49
N MET A 212 -18.20 -5.48 11.73
CA MET A 212 -17.12 -5.57 12.72
C MET A 212 -16.64 -7.00 12.98
N ARG A 213 -17.52 -8.00 12.85
CA ARG A 213 -17.15 -9.42 13.00
C ARG A 213 -16.25 -9.90 11.85
N TYR A 214 -16.33 -9.24 10.69
CA TYR A 214 -15.58 -9.62 9.48
C TYR A 214 -14.31 -8.80 9.27
N THR A 215 -13.98 -7.87 10.18
CA THR A 215 -12.78 -7.03 10.01
C THR A 215 -11.47 -7.80 9.98
N HIS A 216 -11.45 -9.03 10.52
CA HIS A 216 -10.29 -9.93 10.43
C HIS A 216 -10.02 -10.42 9.00
N TRP A 217 -11.00 -10.40 8.10
CA TRP A 217 -10.84 -10.76 6.70
C TRP A 217 -9.96 -9.76 5.93
N ALA A 218 -9.80 -8.54 6.43
CA ALA A 218 -8.89 -7.56 5.85
C ALA A 218 -7.46 -8.10 5.68
N PHE A 219 -7.02 -8.99 6.57
CA PHE A 219 -5.72 -9.63 6.49
C PHE A 219 -5.60 -10.57 5.28
N TYR A 220 -6.65 -11.35 4.99
CA TYR A 220 -6.66 -12.27 3.84
C TYR A 220 -6.78 -11.50 2.53
N PHE A 221 -7.62 -10.46 2.49
CA PHE A 221 -7.70 -9.56 1.33
C PHE A 221 -6.37 -8.87 1.06
N TRP A 222 -5.63 -8.50 2.12
CA TRP A 222 -4.27 -7.97 1.99
C TRP A 222 -3.32 -8.98 1.33
N GLY A 223 -3.31 -10.23 1.77
CA GLY A 223 -2.47 -11.28 1.21
C GLY A 223 -2.77 -11.53 -0.28
N ILE A 224 -4.07 -11.61 -0.65
CA ILE A 224 -4.49 -11.80 -2.05
C ILE A 224 -4.11 -10.56 -2.88
N SER A 225 -4.42 -9.36 -2.40
CA SER A 225 -4.06 -8.10 -3.06
C SER A 225 -2.55 -7.99 -3.28
N LEU A 226 -1.75 -8.38 -2.30
CA LEU A 226 -0.29 -8.40 -2.40
C LEU A 226 0.20 -9.40 -3.45
N CYS A 227 -0.37 -10.61 -3.48
CA CYS A 227 -0.04 -11.63 -4.49
C CYS A 227 -0.33 -11.11 -5.91
N LEU A 228 -1.52 -10.54 -6.15
CA LEU A 228 -1.87 -9.93 -7.44
C LEU A 228 -0.96 -8.76 -7.79
N SER A 229 -0.61 -7.93 -6.81
CA SER A 229 0.30 -6.80 -6.99
C SER A 229 1.71 -7.24 -7.39
N ILE A 230 2.24 -8.27 -6.74
CA ILE A 230 3.56 -8.85 -7.09
C ILE A 230 3.53 -9.53 -8.45
N TYR A 231 2.43 -10.22 -8.80
CA TYR A 231 2.22 -10.75 -10.15
C TYR A 231 2.32 -9.64 -11.21
N LEU A 232 1.60 -8.52 -11.03
CA LEU A 232 1.63 -7.39 -11.96
C LEU A 232 3.01 -6.71 -12.01
N ALA A 233 3.70 -6.56 -10.88
CA ALA A 233 5.04 -6.01 -10.83
C ALA A 233 6.07 -6.92 -11.54
N THR A 234 5.98 -8.24 -11.34
CA THR A 234 6.83 -9.22 -12.02
C THR A 234 6.59 -9.20 -13.53
N ARG A 235 5.31 -9.15 -13.94
CA ARG A 235 4.92 -8.99 -15.34
C ARG A 235 5.55 -7.72 -15.93
N ALA A 236 5.38 -6.59 -15.28
CA ALA A 236 5.95 -5.32 -15.70
C ALA A 236 7.47 -5.40 -15.88
N THR A 237 8.17 -6.04 -14.94
CA THR A 237 9.62 -6.21 -14.99
C THR A 237 10.06 -7.06 -16.18
N VAL A 238 9.41 -8.21 -16.41
CA VAL A 238 9.79 -9.15 -17.47
C VAL A 238 9.41 -8.63 -18.85
N THR A 239 8.23 -8.02 -19.00
CA THR A 239 7.74 -7.57 -20.32
C THR A 239 8.27 -6.20 -20.75
N SER A 240 8.78 -5.39 -19.83
CA SER A 240 9.27 -4.04 -20.13
C SER A 240 10.66 -4.00 -20.77
N GLY A 241 11.40 -5.12 -20.72
CA GLY A 241 12.78 -5.15 -21.24
C GLY A 241 13.74 -4.21 -20.51
N ILE A 242 13.40 -3.79 -19.27
CA ILE A 242 14.28 -2.90 -18.48
C ILE A 242 15.63 -3.55 -18.24
N SER A 243 16.68 -2.73 -18.32
CA SER A 243 18.00 -3.17 -17.95
C SER A 243 18.07 -3.52 -16.45
N LEU A 244 18.92 -4.47 -16.09
CA LEU A 244 19.18 -4.83 -14.70
C LEU A 244 19.55 -3.60 -13.85
N TRP A 245 20.27 -2.66 -14.44
CA TRP A 245 20.64 -1.38 -13.81
C TRP A 245 19.42 -0.60 -13.33
N ILE A 246 18.40 -0.43 -14.17
CA ILE A 246 17.18 0.30 -13.79
C ILE A 246 16.42 -0.42 -12.66
N GLY A 247 16.36 -1.75 -12.72
CA GLY A 247 15.78 -2.54 -11.62
C GLY A 247 16.50 -2.30 -10.28
N ILE A 248 17.84 -2.32 -10.29
CA ILE A 248 18.67 -2.03 -9.11
C ILE A 248 18.48 -0.58 -8.65
N ALA A 249 18.44 0.38 -9.56
CA ALA A 249 18.24 1.79 -9.22
C ALA A 249 16.86 2.05 -8.59
N ILE A 250 15.77 1.43 -9.12
CA ILE A 250 14.43 1.49 -8.52
C ILE A 250 14.44 0.87 -7.11
N ALA A 251 15.17 -0.26 -6.92
CA ALA A 251 15.30 -0.89 -5.61
C ALA A 251 16.00 0.04 -4.61
N ALA A 252 17.09 0.68 -5.00
CA ALA A 252 17.82 1.62 -4.17
C ALA A 252 16.98 2.87 -3.82
N ILE A 253 16.28 3.43 -4.80
CA ILE A 253 15.40 4.61 -4.62
C ILE A 253 14.22 4.26 -3.68
N SER A 254 13.56 3.13 -3.90
CA SER A 254 12.45 2.70 -3.05
C SER A 254 12.91 2.39 -1.62
N LEU A 255 14.12 1.83 -1.44
CA LEU A 255 14.74 1.64 -0.13
C LEU A 255 15.04 2.98 0.54
N ALA A 256 15.68 3.90 -0.16
CA ALA A 256 16.01 5.23 0.36
C ALA A 256 14.74 6.00 0.76
N ALA A 257 13.70 5.99 -0.08
CA ALA A 257 12.43 6.61 0.22
C ALA A 257 11.74 5.96 1.45
N CYS A 258 11.82 4.64 1.59
CA CYS A 258 11.28 3.91 2.73
C CYS A 258 12.00 4.31 4.02
N MET A 259 13.34 4.20 4.05
CA MET A 259 14.15 4.55 5.22
C MET A 259 13.96 6.01 5.63
N LEU A 260 13.97 6.93 4.67
CA LEU A 260 13.79 8.36 4.92
C LEU A 260 12.42 8.65 5.56
N GLN A 261 11.35 8.00 5.10
CA GLN A 261 10.00 8.20 5.64
C GLN A 261 9.86 7.64 7.05
N PHE A 262 10.36 6.43 7.34
CA PHE A 262 10.39 5.92 8.72
C PHE A 262 11.23 6.81 9.62
N TRP A 263 12.43 7.15 9.20
CA TRP A 263 13.34 8.03 9.96
C TRP A 263 12.70 9.38 10.28
N PHE A 264 12.15 10.08 9.25
CA PHE A 264 11.52 11.38 9.44
C PHE A 264 10.31 11.29 10.39
N GLY A 265 9.46 10.27 10.21
CA GLY A 265 8.31 10.05 11.07
C GLY A 265 8.72 9.88 12.54
N HIS A 266 9.68 9.01 12.82
CA HIS A 266 10.20 8.81 14.17
C HIS A 266 10.75 10.09 14.80
N HIS A 267 11.48 10.88 14.02
CA HIS A 267 12.15 12.10 14.55
C HIS A 267 11.18 13.25 14.77
N VAL A 268 10.25 13.50 13.84
CA VAL A 268 9.30 14.63 13.93
C VAL A 268 8.40 14.54 15.17
N ALA A 269 8.03 13.34 15.60
CA ALA A 269 7.23 13.12 16.79
C ALA A 269 8.05 12.71 18.01
N GLY A 270 9.36 12.54 17.86
CA GLY A 270 10.26 12.04 18.90
C GLY A 270 10.45 12.97 20.09
N SER A 271 10.15 14.28 19.95
CA SER A 271 10.11 15.25 21.06
C SER A 271 8.90 15.08 21.99
N GLY A 272 7.91 14.27 21.56
CA GLY A 272 6.75 13.89 22.35
C GLY A 272 6.99 12.64 23.18
N SER A 273 6.08 11.67 23.05
CA SER A 273 6.20 10.37 23.69
C SER A 273 6.84 9.32 22.76
N ARG A 274 7.39 8.22 23.33
CA ARG A 274 7.82 7.05 22.56
C ARG A 274 6.69 6.50 21.71
N SER A 275 5.45 6.54 22.21
CA SER A 275 4.24 6.13 21.47
C SER A 275 4.01 7.02 20.25
N ASP A 276 4.19 8.35 20.36
CA ASP A 276 4.05 9.26 19.23
C ASP A 276 5.12 9.02 18.16
N SER A 277 6.38 8.82 18.57
CA SER A 277 7.48 8.50 17.67
C SER A 277 7.19 7.21 16.85
N ILE A 278 6.81 6.11 17.53
CA ILE A 278 6.44 4.87 16.88
C ILE A 278 5.25 5.10 15.93
N THR A 279 4.23 5.81 16.39
CA THR A 279 3.01 6.07 15.61
C THR A 279 3.33 6.84 14.33
N ALA A 280 4.11 7.90 14.42
CA ALA A 280 4.46 8.75 13.29
C ALA A 280 5.41 8.05 12.30
N GLY A 281 6.38 7.27 12.80
CA GLY A 281 7.24 6.43 11.97
C GLY A 281 6.43 5.42 11.14
N GLN A 282 5.55 4.70 11.79
CA GLN A 282 4.67 3.72 11.15
C GLN A 282 3.64 4.39 10.20
N ALA A 283 3.06 5.52 10.60
CA ALA A 283 2.08 6.25 9.79
C ALA A 283 2.67 6.76 8.48
N LEU A 284 3.90 7.28 8.51
CA LEU A 284 4.58 7.80 7.32
C LEU A 284 5.30 6.71 6.52
N GLY A 285 5.96 5.78 7.20
CA GLY A 285 6.82 4.76 6.56
C GLY A 285 6.07 3.63 5.90
N GLN A 286 4.91 3.21 6.42
CA GLN A 286 4.12 2.15 5.81
C GLN A 286 3.23 2.68 4.69
N LYS A 287 3.41 2.15 3.49
CA LYS A 287 2.66 2.53 2.29
C LYS A 287 1.72 1.43 1.82
N ASN A 288 0.59 1.83 1.27
CA ASN A 288 -0.30 0.93 0.55
C ASN A 288 0.33 0.54 -0.79
N SER A 289 1.26 -0.42 -0.73
CA SER A 289 2.02 -0.86 -1.89
C SER A 289 1.14 -1.40 -3.03
N GLY A 290 0.00 -2.01 -2.71
CA GLY A 290 -0.97 -2.42 -3.71
C GLY A 290 -1.53 -1.23 -4.49
N PHE A 291 -1.89 -0.16 -3.80
CA PHE A 291 -2.32 1.08 -4.45
C PHE A 291 -1.18 1.71 -5.27
N LEU A 292 0.05 1.73 -4.76
CA LEU A 292 1.21 2.25 -5.45
C LEU A 292 1.45 1.54 -6.79
N ILE A 293 1.45 0.20 -6.78
CA ILE A 293 1.60 -0.62 -7.99
C ILE A 293 0.49 -0.30 -8.98
N TRP A 294 -0.75 -0.22 -8.52
CA TRP A 294 -1.89 0.08 -9.38
C TRP A 294 -1.80 1.47 -9.99
N VAL A 295 -1.42 2.51 -9.24
CA VAL A 295 -1.24 3.88 -9.77
C VAL A 295 -0.13 3.91 -10.81
N GLY A 296 1.05 3.33 -10.51
CA GLY A 296 2.17 3.25 -11.44
C GLY A 296 1.78 2.57 -12.74
N TYR A 297 1.16 1.41 -12.66
CA TYR A 297 0.73 0.63 -13.82
C TYR A 297 -0.38 1.32 -14.63
N SER A 298 -1.31 2.03 -13.96
CA SER A 298 -2.50 2.59 -14.61
C SER A 298 -2.28 3.98 -15.23
N PHE A 299 -1.39 4.78 -14.64
CA PHE A 299 -1.26 6.20 -14.98
C PHE A 299 0.16 6.63 -15.38
N LEU A 300 1.18 5.82 -15.08
CA LEU A 300 2.57 6.10 -15.46
C LEU A 300 3.07 5.02 -16.41
N THR A 301 4.10 4.28 -16.01
CA THR A 301 4.62 3.17 -16.79
C THR A 301 4.55 1.87 -15.99
N PRO A 302 4.40 0.70 -16.65
CA PRO A 302 4.49 -0.57 -15.94
C PRO A 302 5.77 -0.71 -15.14
N VAL A 303 6.88 -0.13 -15.61
CA VAL A 303 8.19 -0.17 -14.92
C VAL A 303 8.16 0.59 -13.61
N THR A 304 7.56 1.78 -13.56
CA THR A 304 7.44 2.56 -12.32
C THR A 304 6.64 1.85 -11.24
N SER A 305 5.73 0.94 -11.64
CA SER A 305 4.96 0.12 -10.69
C SER A 305 5.82 -0.85 -9.88
N VAL A 306 7.00 -1.23 -10.39
CA VAL A 306 7.97 -2.11 -9.70
C VAL A 306 8.41 -1.50 -8.36
N ALA A 307 8.51 -0.17 -8.28
CA ALA A 307 8.84 0.53 -7.05
C ALA A 307 7.90 0.16 -5.89
N GLY A 308 6.61 -0.08 -6.17
CA GLY A 308 5.64 -0.50 -5.16
C GLY A 308 5.88 -1.89 -4.61
N GLY A 309 6.25 -2.83 -5.46
CA GLY A 309 6.63 -4.19 -5.04
C GLY A 309 7.86 -4.18 -4.15
N LEU A 310 8.90 -3.46 -4.56
CA LEU A 310 10.15 -3.32 -3.82
C LEU A 310 9.94 -2.57 -2.51
N TYR A 311 9.18 -1.47 -2.50
CA TYR A 311 8.83 -0.75 -1.28
C TYR A 311 8.10 -1.66 -0.27
N SER A 312 7.23 -2.55 -0.75
CA SER A 312 6.56 -3.54 0.11
C SER A 312 7.56 -4.44 0.84
N ILE A 313 8.62 -4.87 0.16
CA ILE A 313 9.67 -5.68 0.78
C ILE A 313 10.37 -4.88 1.88
N TRP A 314 10.82 -3.66 1.57
CA TRP A 314 11.57 -2.81 2.50
C TRP A 314 10.77 -2.46 3.77
N GLN A 315 9.53 -1.99 3.62
CA GLN A 315 8.69 -1.65 4.79
C GLN A 315 8.41 -2.85 5.68
N ASN A 316 8.28 -4.05 5.12
CA ASN A 316 8.05 -5.25 5.92
C ASN A 316 9.33 -5.76 6.61
N LEU A 317 10.51 -5.53 6.04
CA LEU A 317 11.78 -5.74 6.73
C LEU A 317 11.91 -4.79 7.93
N VAL A 318 11.61 -3.50 7.76
CA VAL A 318 11.60 -2.53 8.87
C VAL A 318 10.61 -2.96 9.96
N ASN A 319 9.37 -3.30 9.58
CA ASN A 319 8.36 -3.78 10.53
C ASN A 319 8.83 -5.01 11.31
N SER A 320 9.49 -5.95 10.63
CA SER A 320 10.00 -7.17 11.27
C SER A 320 11.11 -6.86 12.26
N LEU A 321 12.01 -5.94 11.93
CA LEU A 321 13.08 -5.48 12.82
C LEU A 321 12.52 -4.76 14.05
N GLU A 322 11.58 -3.84 13.87
CA GLU A 322 10.95 -3.10 14.98
C GLU A 322 10.17 -4.03 15.91
N LEU A 323 9.40 -4.97 15.36
CA LEU A 323 8.67 -5.96 16.15
C LEU A 323 9.62 -6.89 16.93
N PHE A 324 10.73 -7.29 16.34
CA PHE A 324 11.75 -8.08 17.03
C PHE A 324 12.38 -7.30 18.20
N GLN A 325 12.76 -6.03 17.97
CA GLN A 325 13.30 -5.15 19.01
C GLN A 325 12.29 -4.93 20.13
N ALA A 326 11.01 -4.69 19.80
CA ALA A 326 9.95 -4.50 20.79
C ALA A 326 9.73 -5.75 21.67
N LYS A 327 9.85 -6.97 21.11
CA LYS A 327 9.78 -8.22 21.88
C LYS A 327 10.97 -8.34 22.84
N LYS A 328 12.20 -8.05 22.39
CA LYS A 328 13.41 -8.12 23.20
C LYS A 328 13.33 -7.19 24.42
N HIS A 329 12.78 -5.98 24.25
CA HIS A 329 12.59 -5.03 25.36
C HIS A 329 11.48 -5.41 26.35
N LYS A 330 10.55 -6.30 25.98
CA LYS A 330 9.50 -6.79 26.89
C LYS A 330 9.98 -8.00 27.73
N THR A 331 11.05 -8.68 27.29
CA THR A 331 11.62 -9.85 27.95
C THR A 331 12.89 -9.54 28.77
N ALA A 332 13.44 -8.36 28.61
CA ALA A 332 14.50 -7.79 29.45
C ALA A 332 13.91 -6.88 30.54
#